data_5f77e09a905898d86b737e76fb5fa96a
#
_entry.id   5f77e09a905898d86b737e76fb5fa96a
#
_cell.length_a   1.000
_cell.length_b   1.000
_cell.length_c   1.000
_cell.angle_alpha   90.00
_cell.angle_beta   90.00
_cell.angle_gamma   90.00
#
_symmetry.space_group_name_H-M   'P 1'
#
loop_
_entity.id
_entity.type
_entity.pdbx_description
1 polymer ?
#
loop_
_entity_poly.entity_id
_entity_poly.type
_entity_poly.pdbx_seq_one_letter_code
_entity_poly.pdbx_strand_id
1 'polypeptide(L)'
;MTRPGAFPWGNMWRRDMIRKILAAALAASLSLAGAYTAAAQDAGKVGVVVKIGGIPWFNAMEAGIKERGEKLGVDAFMVGPTSADPALQVRAIEDLIAQNVKVIGVVPNDAKVLEPVLTKAREKGIIVITHESPSQKGADWDFELASATGFGEAHAKLLAEKMGGKGEYAVFVGSLTVPLHNAWADAAIEYIKKNHPEMTLVGDRYGVAEDVDKSRSTALDLISAHPNLKGFLAFGSQGPIGAGRAIEERRKVGEIFVLGPFSPGQGQKLIKSDAISGGF
;
A
#
# COMPACT_ATOMS: atom_id res chain seq x y z
N MET A 1 -17.45 -57.95 -80.45
CA MET A 1 -17.89 -56.90 -79.57
C MET A 1 -16.86 -56.77 -78.47
N THR A 2 -15.91 -55.81 -78.61
CA THR A 2 -14.78 -55.60 -77.69
C THR A 2 -15.14 -54.43 -76.76
N ARG A 3 -15.02 -54.63 -75.42
CA ARG A 3 -15.21 -53.58 -74.42
C ARG A 3 -13.93 -52.68 -74.38
N PRO A 4 -14.07 -51.34 -74.22
CA PRO A 4 -12.94 -50.48 -74.09
C PRO A 4 -12.39 -50.54 -72.64
N GLY A 5 -11.04 -50.62 -72.50
CA GLY A 5 -10.33 -50.66 -71.24
C GLY A 5 -10.36 -49.31 -70.50
N ALA A 6 -10.54 -49.38 -69.21
CA ALA A 6 -10.45 -48.21 -68.29
C ALA A 6 -9.03 -47.74 -68.17
N PHE A 7 -8.75 -46.42 -68.37
CA PHE A 7 -7.47 -45.77 -68.18
C PHE A 7 -7.14 -45.65 -66.69
N PRO A 8 -5.92 -46.06 -66.24
CA PRO A 8 -5.55 -46.09 -64.79
C PRO A 8 -5.07 -44.79 -64.20
N TRP A 9 -5.16 -43.64 -64.90
CA TRP A 9 -4.49 -42.41 -64.52
C TRP A 9 -5.32 -41.46 -63.64
N GLY A 10 -6.60 -41.71 -63.39
CA GLY A 10 -7.49 -40.81 -62.66
C GLY A 10 -7.28 -40.75 -61.13
N ASN A 11 -6.71 -41.78 -60.51
CA ASN A 11 -6.63 -41.92 -59.07
C ASN A 11 -5.33 -41.40 -58.43
N MET A 12 -4.26 -41.25 -59.23
CA MET A 12 -2.97 -40.82 -58.73
C MET A 12 -2.91 -39.31 -58.47
N TRP A 13 -3.51 -38.52 -59.36
CA TRP A 13 -3.59 -37.06 -59.24
C TRP A 13 -4.49 -36.59 -58.07
N ARG A 14 -5.57 -37.32 -57.81
CA ARG A 14 -6.47 -37.02 -56.66
C ARG A 14 -5.81 -37.26 -55.32
N ARG A 15 -4.98 -38.30 -55.18
CA ARG A 15 -4.28 -38.62 -53.93
C ARG A 15 -3.17 -37.62 -53.63
N ASP A 16 -2.47 -37.13 -54.62
CA ASP A 16 -1.42 -36.13 -54.45
C ASP A 16 -1.97 -34.73 -54.14
N MET A 17 -3.09 -34.39 -54.76
CA MET A 17 -3.79 -33.12 -54.47
C MET A 17 -4.34 -33.09 -53.04
N ILE A 18 -4.95 -34.19 -52.58
CA ILE A 18 -5.47 -34.31 -51.19
C ILE A 18 -4.35 -34.26 -50.15
N ARG A 19 -3.21 -34.92 -50.44
CA ARG A 19 -2.01 -34.85 -49.56
C ARG A 19 -1.44 -33.45 -49.48
N LYS A 20 -1.39 -32.69 -50.56
CA LYS A 20 -0.90 -31.29 -50.55
C LYS A 20 -1.84 -30.36 -49.83
N ILE A 21 -3.16 -30.55 -49.94
CA ILE A 21 -4.19 -29.77 -49.22
C ILE A 21 -4.14 -30.08 -47.72
N LEU A 22 -3.98 -31.34 -47.32
CA LEU A 22 -3.85 -31.73 -45.90
C LEU A 22 -2.54 -31.23 -45.30
N ALA A 23 -1.44 -31.24 -46.05
CA ALA A 23 -0.16 -30.68 -45.56
C ALA A 23 -0.22 -29.16 -45.44
N ALA A 24 -0.89 -28.45 -46.33
CA ALA A 24 -1.10 -27.01 -46.25
C ALA A 24 -2.05 -26.64 -45.09
N ALA A 25 -3.08 -27.41 -44.81
CA ALA A 25 -3.99 -27.21 -43.69
C ALA A 25 -3.31 -27.48 -42.35
N LEU A 26 -2.41 -28.48 -42.27
CA LEU A 26 -1.64 -28.78 -41.06
C LEU A 26 -0.57 -27.69 -40.81
N ALA A 27 0.04 -27.12 -41.82
CA ALA A 27 1.00 -26.03 -41.73
C ALA A 27 0.30 -24.71 -41.27
N ALA A 28 -0.91 -24.46 -41.76
CA ALA A 28 -1.70 -23.30 -41.37
C ALA A 28 -2.21 -23.39 -39.91
N SER A 29 -2.58 -24.59 -39.46
CA SER A 29 -2.99 -24.79 -38.04
C SER A 29 -1.84 -24.67 -37.03
N LEU A 30 -0.63 -25.09 -37.41
CA LEU A 30 0.57 -24.87 -36.56
C LEU A 30 0.98 -23.39 -36.49
N SER A 31 0.78 -22.61 -37.55
CA SER A 31 1.08 -21.18 -37.56
C SER A 31 0.08 -20.36 -36.74
N LEU A 32 -1.19 -20.75 -36.67
CA LEU A 32 -2.18 -20.11 -35.80
C LEU A 32 -1.95 -20.45 -34.31
N ALA A 33 -1.54 -21.66 -33.97
CA ALA A 33 -1.24 -22.04 -32.59
C ALA A 33 -0.01 -21.29 -32.04
N GLY A 34 0.98 -20.98 -32.88
CA GLY A 34 2.15 -20.16 -32.52
C GLY A 34 1.82 -18.67 -32.29
N ALA A 35 0.81 -18.14 -32.97
CA ALA A 35 0.39 -16.75 -32.83
C ALA A 35 -0.39 -16.50 -31.52
N TYR A 36 -1.11 -17.50 -31.00
CA TYR A 36 -1.85 -17.38 -29.73
C TYR A 36 -0.94 -17.42 -28.50
N THR A 37 0.22 -18.07 -28.57
CA THR A 37 1.19 -18.11 -27.44
C THR A 37 2.07 -16.86 -27.38
N ALA A 38 2.25 -16.12 -28.47
CA ALA A 38 3.05 -14.89 -28.50
C ALA A 38 2.27 -13.67 -27.95
N ALA A 39 0.94 -13.69 -27.92
CA ALA A 39 0.11 -12.59 -27.40
C ALA A 39 -0.07 -12.62 -25.86
N ALA A 40 0.34 -13.71 -25.18
CA ALA A 40 0.22 -13.86 -23.72
C ALA A 40 1.47 -13.37 -22.95
N GLN A 41 2.46 -12.77 -23.63
CA GLN A 41 3.80 -12.66 -23.05
C GLN A 41 4.25 -11.26 -22.66
N ASP A 42 3.39 -10.24 -22.68
CA ASP A 42 3.75 -8.91 -22.16
C ASP A 42 2.68 -8.35 -21.22
N ALA A 43 2.41 -9.09 -20.16
CA ALA A 43 1.55 -8.60 -19.07
C ALA A 43 2.19 -7.40 -18.33
N GLY A 44 3.43 -7.07 -18.68
CA GLY A 44 4.17 -5.92 -18.16
C GLY A 44 4.58 -6.06 -16.71
N LYS A 45 5.49 -5.19 -16.29
CA LYS A 45 5.93 -5.11 -14.89
C LYS A 45 5.10 -4.09 -14.11
N VAL A 46 4.79 -4.40 -12.86
CA VAL A 46 4.14 -3.51 -11.89
C VAL A 46 5.07 -3.32 -10.70
N GLY A 47 5.59 -2.12 -10.50
CA GLY A 47 6.42 -1.78 -9.35
C GLY A 47 5.65 -0.94 -8.33
N VAL A 48 5.70 -1.32 -7.06
CA VAL A 48 5.06 -0.56 -5.97
C VAL A 48 6.13 0.00 -5.04
N VAL A 49 6.18 1.33 -4.89
CA VAL A 49 7.12 2.02 -4.00
C VAL A 49 6.39 2.39 -2.71
N VAL A 50 6.82 1.81 -1.58
CA VAL A 50 6.25 2.10 -0.27
C VAL A 50 7.06 3.15 0.49
N LYS A 51 6.52 3.67 1.62
CA LYS A 51 7.16 4.71 2.43
C LYS A 51 8.50 4.28 3.00
N ILE A 52 8.57 3.04 3.49
CA ILE A 52 9.74 2.42 4.09
C ILE A 52 9.63 0.91 3.96
N GLY A 53 10.72 0.23 3.65
CA GLY A 53 10.77 -1.23 3.57
C GLY A 53 10.95 -1.88 4.95
N GLY A 54 10.60 -3.17 5.04
CA GLY A 54 10.91 -4.00 6.19
C GLY A 54 9.99 -3.86 7.41
N ILE A 55 8.99 -2.98 7.38
CA ILE A 55 7.99 -2.93 8.46
C ILE A 55 6.85 -3.93 8.19
N PRO A 56 6.27 -4.55 9.24
CA PRO A 56 5.27 -5.60 9.08
C PRO A 56 4.05 -5.24 8.24
N TRP A 57 3.64 -3.97 8.25
CA TRP A 57 2.56 -3.46 7.43
C TRP A 57 2.83 -3.63 5.93
N PHE A 58 4.00 -3.17 5.48
CA PHE A 58 4.38 -3.28 4.07
C PHE A 58 4.84 -4.68 3.69
N ASN A 59 5.35 -5.49 4.62
CA ASN A 59 5.62 -6.91 4.35
C ASN A 59 4.32 -7.67 4.01
N ALA A 60 3.20 -7.36 4.68
CA ALA A 60 1.91 -7.91 4.34
C ALA A 60 1.40 -7.44 2.96
N MET A 61 1.60 -6.16 2.62
CA MET A 61 1.30 -5.62 1.29
C MET A 61 2.14 -6.33 0.21
N GLU A 62 3.44 -6.54 0.46
CA GLU A 62 4.32 -7.24 -0.48
C GLU A 62 3.85 -8.66 -0.77
N ALA A 63 3.44 -9.40 0.25
CA ALA A 63 2.88 -10.73 0.08
C ALA A 63 1.61 -10.71 -0.81
N GLY A 64 0.71 -9.75 -0.59
CA GLY A 64 -0.48 -9.57 -1.41
C GLY A 64 -0.17 -9.17 -2.86
N ILE A 65 0.82 -8.30 -3.08
CA ILE A 65 1.28 -7.89 -4.42
C ILE A 65 1.80 -9.11 -5.19
N LYS A 66 2.67 -9.93 -4.56
CA LYS A 66 3.23 -11.14 -5.18
C LYS A 66 2.14 -12.17 -5.50
N GLU A 67 1.29 -12.50 -4.53
CA GLU A 67 0.19 -13.45 -4.71
C GLU A 67 -0.75 -13.02 -5.84
N ARG A 68 -1.09 -11.73 -5.89
CA ARG A 68 -2.00 -11.22 -6.92
C ARG A 68 -1.33 -11.13 -8.28
N GLY A 69 -0.05 -10.75 -8.33
CA GLY A 69 0.76 -10.76 -9.55
C GLY A 69 0.82 -12.15 -10.19
N GLU A 70 1.13 -13.18 -9.39
CA GLU A 70 1.15 -14.58 -9.84
C GLU A 70 -0.22 -15.00 -10.41
N LYS A 71 -1.32 -14.71 -9.69
CA LYS A 71 -2.68 -15.05 -10.16
C LYS A 71 -3.07 -14.37 -11.47
N LEU A 72 -2.53 -13.18 -11.74
CA LEU A 72 -2.81 -12.41 -12.95
C LEU A 72 -1.79 -12.62 -14.06
N GLY A 73 -0.73 -13.38 -13.82
CA GLY A 73 0.40 -13.55 -14.76
C GLY A 73 1.19 -12.26 -15.00
N VAL A 74 1.26 -11.37 -13.98
CA VAL A 74 1.96 -10.09 -14.01
C VAL A 74 3.19 -10.15 -13.12
N ASP A 75 4.32 -9.63 -13.59
CA ASP A 75 5.52 -9.43 -12.76
C ASP A 75 5.31 -8.23 -11.83
N ALA A 76 4.76 -8.50 -10.63
CA ALA A 76 4.45 -7.49 -9.64
C ALA A 76 5.37 -7.59 -8.42
N PHE A 77 6.00 -6.47 -8.05
CA PHE A 77 6.97 -6.42 -6.97
C PHE A 77 6.90 -5.11 -6.18
N MET A 78 7.43 -5.14 -4.97
CA MET A 78 7.50 -3.99 -4.09
C MET A 78 8.94 -3.49 -3.92
N VAL A 79 9.10 -2.18 -3.83
CA VAL A 79 10.37 -1.49 -3.50
C VAL A 79 10.13 -0.64 -2.25
N GLY A 80 10.92 -0.86 -1.22
CA GLY A 80 10.87 -0.06 0.01
C GLY A 80 12.21 0.62 0.28
N PRO A 81 12.24 1.97 0.40
CA PRO A 81 13.42 2.67 0.87
C PRO A 81 13.87 2.20 2.26
N THR A 82 15.15 2.38 2.58
CA THR A 82 15.71 2.00 3.90
C THR A 82 15.30 2.94 5.03
N SER A 83 14.76 4.11 4.69
CA SER A 83 14.19 5.09 5.61
C SER A 83 13.01 5.80 4.96
N ALA A 84 12.13 6.39 5.78
CA ALA A 84 10.99 7.19 5.32
C ALA A 84 11.49 8.56 4.81
N ASP A 85 12.11 8.57 3.63
CA ASP A 85 12.71 9.73 2.98
C ASP A 85 12.12 9.90 1.57
N PRO A 86 11.43 11.02 1.28
CA PRO A 86 10.87 11.30 -0.05
C PRO A 86 11.90 11.27 -1.18
N ALA A 87 13.16 11.68 -0.93
CA ALA A 87 14.20 11.68 -1.95
C ALA A 87 14.60 10.26 -2.36
N LEU A 88 14.55 9.31 -1.43
CA LEU A 88 14.77 7.89 -1.75
C LEU A 88 13.61 7.31 -2.56
N GLN A 89 12.37 7.76 -2.31
CA GLN A 89 11.21 7.38 -3.13
C GLN A 89 11.32 7.92 -4.56
N VAL A 90 11.75 9.18 -4.74
CA VAL A 90 12.00 9.74 -6.07
C VAL A 90 12.97 8.87 -6.85
N ARG A 91 14.09 8.47 -6.26
CA ARG A 91 15.07 7.58 -6.90
C ARG A 91 14.47 6.23 -7.27
N ALA A 92 13.74 5.60 -6.35
CA ALA A 92 13.08 4.32 -6.60
C ALA A 92 12.07 4.41 -7.76
N ILE A 93 11.30 5.51 -7.86
CA ILE A 93 10.37 5.75 -8.97
C ILE A 93 11.14 5.98 -10.29
N GLU A 94 12.25 6.73 -10.27
CA GLU A 94 13.09 6.91 -11.45
C GLU A 94 13.68 5.60 -11.96
N ASP A 95 14.09 4.71 -11.06
CA ASP A 95 14.58 3.36 -11.41
C ASP A 95 13.47 2.52 -12.04
N LEU A 96 12.22 2.61 -11.56
CA LEU A 96 11.07 1.94 -12.18
C LEU A 96 10.76 2.50 -13.57
N ILE A 97 10.84 3.81 -13.74
CA ILE A 97 10.68 4.48 -15.04
C ILE A 97 11.76 3.97 -16.03
N ALA A 98 13.01 3.86 -15.58
CA ALA A 98 14.11 3.35 -16.40
C ALA A 98 13.94 1.87 -16.77
N GLN A 99 13.29 1.07 -15.93
CA GLN A 99 12.93 -0.32 -16.20
C GLN A 99 11.72 -0.47 -17.12
N ASN A 100 11.09 0.62 -17.56
CA ASN A 100 9.91 0.63 -18.43
C ASN A 100 8.74 -0.20 -17.87
N VAL A 101 8.49 -0.09 -16.56
CA VAL A 101 7.32 -0.74 -15.95
C VAL A 101 6.02 -0.18 -16.56
N LYS A 102 4.94 -0.94 -16.53
CA LYS A 102 3.64 -0.49 -17.06
C LYS A 102 2.83 0.28 -16.03
N VAL A 103 3.00 -0.07 -14.76
CA VAL A 103 2.28 0.54 -13.64
C VAL A 103 3.26 0.83 -12.51
N ILE A 104 3.13 2.00 -11.93
CA ILE A 104 3.80 2.37 -10.67
C ILE A 104 2.72 2.59 -9.61
N GLY A 105 2.73 1.76 -8.56
CA GLY A 105 2.01 2.03 -7.32
C GLY A 105 2.90 2.85 -6.38
N VAL A 106 2.34 3.77 -5.61
CA VAL A 106 3.12 4.56 -4.64
C VAL A 106 2.33 4.79 -3.36
N VAL A 107 3.02 4.63 -2.23
CA VAL A 107 2.55 5.12 -0.91
C VAL A 107 3.45 6.29 -0.51
N PRO A 108 3.05 7.56 -0.75
CA PRO A 108 3.92 8.71 -0.64
C PRO A 108 4.32 9.09 0.79
N ASN A 109 5.60 9.42 1.00
CA ASN A 109 6.07 10.13 2.18
C ASN A 109 5.76 11.64 2.13
N ASP A 110 5.75 12.19 0.90
CA ASP A 110 5.46 13.60 0.65
C ASP A 110 4.87 13.76 -0.75
N ALA A 111 3.62 14.21 -0.82
CA ALA A 111 2.90 14.35 -2.08
C ALA A 111 3.54 15.38 -3.03
N LYS A 112 4.06 16.49 -2.48
CA LYS A 112 4.63 17.58 -3.29
C LYS A 112 5.99 17.20 -3.87
N VAL A 113 6.83 16.54 -3.08
CA VAL A 113 8.16 16.09 -3.54
C VAL A 113 8.04 15.06 -4.64
N LEU A 114 7.01 14.20 -4.61
CA LEU A 114 6.82 13.16 -5.61
C LEU A 114 6.09 13.64 -6.89
N GLU A 115 5.36 14.74 -6.85
CA GLU A 115 4.57 15.25 -7.99
C GLU A 115 5.38 15.31 -9.30
N PRO A 116 6.61 15.86 -9.35
CA PRO A 116 7.36 15.96 -10.62
C PRO A 116 7.73 14.58 -11.21
N VAL A 117 8.17 13.64 -10.39
CA VAL A 117 8.60 12.31 -10.86
C VAL A 117 7.40 11.45 -11.27
N LEU A 118 6.26 11.58 -10.60
CA LEU A 118 5.01 10.90 -10.99
C LEU A 118 4.48 11.47 -12.31
N THR A 119 4.52 12.80 -12.49
CA THR A 119 4.17 13.44 -13.77
C THR A 119 5.06 12.92 -14.90
N LYS A 120 6.38 12.85 -14.69
CA LYS A 120 7.34 12.28 -15.64
C LYS A 120 7.02 10.82 -16.01
N ALA A 121 6.59 10.00 -15.03
CA ALA A 121 6.16 8.62 -15.29
C ALA A 121 4.95 8.57 -16.23
N ARG A 122 3.92 9.39 -15.97
CA ARG A 122 2.71 9.48 -16.80
C ARG A 122 3.00 9.97 -18.20
N GLU A 123 3.88 10.97 -18.38
CA GLU A 123 4.32 11.45 -19.69
C GLU A 123 4.98 10.35 -20.54
N LYS A 124 5.54 9.33 -19.88
CA LYS A 124 6.08 8.12 -20.53
C LYS A 124 5.03 7.03 -20.77
N GLY A 125 3.76 7.29 -20.47
CA GLY A 125 2.68 6.33 -20.64
C GLY A 125 2.60 5.27 -19.53
N ILE A 126 3.28 5.48 -18.40
CA ILE A 126 3.20 4.62 -17.22
C ILE A 126 1.97 5.03 -16.41
N ILE A 127 1.13 4.06 -16.05
CA ILE A 127 -0.02 4.29 -15.17
C ILE A 127 0.50 4.48 -13.75
N VAL A 128 0.04 5.52 -13.07
CA VAL A 128 0.42 5.85 -11.68
C VAL A 128 -0.79 5.72 -10.77
N ILE A 129 -0.67 4.87 -9.75
CA ILE A 129 -1.69 4.66 -8.72
C ILE A 129 -1.07 5.01 -7.37
N THR A 130 -1.77 5.82 -6.57
CA THR A 130 -1.35 6.14 -5.20
C THR A 130 -2.24 5.45 -4.17
N HIS A 131 -1.72 5.30 -2.97
CA HIS A 131 -2.40 4.89 -1.76
C HIS A 131 -1.88 5.75 -0.61
N GLU A 132 -2.74 6.11 0.32
CA GLU A 132 -2.46 7.03 1.42
C GLU A 132 -2.06 8.46 0.96
N SER A 133 -2.50 8.87 -0.22
CA SER A 133 -2.24 10.21 -0.74
C SER A 133 -3.42 10.78 -1.52
N PRO A 134 -4.55 11.03 -0.86
CA PRO A 134 -5.72 11.58 -1.53
C PRO A 134 -5.39 12.91 -2.22
N SER A 135 -5.86 13.06 -3.45
CA SER A 135 -5.60 14.23 -4.31
C SER A 135 -4.14 14.39 -4.77
N GLN A 136 -3.38 13.30 -4.83
CA GLN A 136 -2.01 13.31 -5.36
C GLN A 136 -1.99 13.81 -6.80
N LYS A 137 -1.24 14.89 -7.06
CA LYS A 137 -0.98 15.31 -8.43
C LYS A 137 0.05 14.41 -9.09
N GLY A 138 -0.12 14.17 -10.39
CA GLY A 138 0.72 13.24 -11.14
C GLY A 138 0.32 11.76 -10.97
N ALA A 139 -0.80 11.45 -10.30
CA ALA A 139 -1.42 10.14 -10.26
C ALA A 139 -2.62 10.06 -11.21
N ASP A 140 -2.92 8.84 -11.70
CA ASP A 140 -4.14 8.53 -12.45
C ASP A 140 -5.28 8.16 -11.52
N TRP A 141 -4.98 7.41 -10.46
CA TRP A 141 -5.93 7.03 -9.42
C TRP A 141 -5.27 7.06 -8.03
N ASP A 142 -6.10 7.29 -7.04
CA ASP A 142 -5.77 7.08 -5.63
C ASP A 142 -6.72 6.04 -5.04
N PHE A 143 -6.19 5.11 -4.26
CA PHE A 143 -6.95 4.03 -3.64
C PHE A 143 -6.86 4.11 -2.12
N GLU A 144 -8.01 4.31 -1.48
CA GLU A 144 -8.09 4.39 -0.02
C GLU A 144 -8.99 3.30 0.55
N LEU A 145 -8.58 2.69 1.66
CA LEU A 145 -9.33 1.63 2.33
C LEU A 145 -10.53 2.17 3.11
N ALA A 146 -10.45 3.42 3.57
CA ALA A 146 -11.49 4.09 4.32
C ALA A 146 -11.45 5.61 4.07
N SER A 147 -12.56 6.31 4.33
CA SER A 147 -12.55 7.76 4.26
C SER A 147 -11.63 8.35 5.34
N ALA A 148 -10.84 9.35 5.00
CA ALA A 148 -9.93 10.00 5.94
C ALA A 148 -10.67 10.56 7.15
N THR A 149 -11.79 11.26 6.93
CA THR A 149 -12.63 11.81 7.99
C THR A 149 -13.18 10.71 8.89
N GLY A 150 -13.83 9.68 8.31
CA GLY A 150 -14.43 8.60 9.08
C GLY A 150 -13.42 7.83 9.93
N PHE A 151 -12.21 7.60 9.40
CA PHE A 151 -11.15 6.91 10.13
C PHE A 151 -10.62 7.74 11.30
N GLY A 152 -10.33 9.03 11.08
CA GLY A 152 -9.87 9.94 12.12
C GLY A 152 -10.91 10.13 13.23
N GLU A 153 -12.19 10.38 12.87
CA GLU A 153 -13.29 10.55 13.82
C GLU A 153 -13.55 9.29 14.64
N ALA A 154 -13.48 8.08 14.04
CA ALA A 154 -13.68 6.83 14.77
C ALA A 154 -12.62 6.63 15.87
N HIS A 155 -11.36 6.91 15.56
CA HIS A 155 -10.27 6.86 16.56
C HIS A 155 -10.45 7.92 17.64
N ALA A 156 -10.81 9.15 17.26
CA ALA A 156 -11.05 10.24 18.19
C ALA A 156 -12.20 9.93 19.17
N LYS A 157 -13.30 9.39 18.65
CA LYS A 157 -14.45 8.98 19.45
C LYS A 157 -14.06 7.91 20.47
N LEU A 158 -13.36 6.87 20.02
CA LEU A 158 -12.92 5.79 20.89
C LEU A 158 -11.94 6.29 21.96
N LEU A 159 -11.01 7.21 21.60
CA LEU A 159 -10.11 7.81 22.58
C LEU A 159 -10.88 8.63 23.61
N ALA A 160 -11.84 9.46 23.18
CA ALA A 160 -12.65 10.26 24.08
C ALA A 160 -13.47 9.38 25.04
N GLU A 161 -14.05 8.29 24.58
CA GLU A 161 -14.74 7.30 25.42
C GLU A 161 -13.78 6.73 26.49
N LYS A 162 -12.60 6.30 26.10
CA LYS A 162 -11.57 5.74 27.02
C LYS A 162 -11.08 6.75 28.04
N MET A 163 -10.86 8.01 27.63
CA MET A 163 -10.41 9.08 28.50
C MET A 163 -11.50 9.69 29.39
N GLY A 164 -12.76 9.35 29.16
CA GLY A 164 -13.91 9.99 29.83
C GLY A 164 -14.11 11.44 29.40
N GLY A 165 -13.78 11.77 28.17
CA GLY A 165 -13.99 13.06 27.52
C GLY A 165 -13.12 14.23 28.02
N LYS A 166 -12.03 13.98 28.78
CA LYS A 166 -11.19 15.03 29.38
C LYS A 166 -9.73 14.59 29.59
N GLY A 167 -8.82 15.58 29.69
CA GLY A 167 -7.40 15.38 29.91
C GLY A 167 -6.57 15.65 28.67
N GLU A 168 -5.26 15.47 28.76
CA GLU A 168 -4.32 15.74 27.69
C GLU A 168 -4.17 14.52 26.78
N TYR A 169 -4.00 14.77 25.46
CA TYR A 169 -3.67 13.72 24.48
C TYR A 169 -2.63 14.22 23.48
N ALA A 170 -1.87 13.30 22.91
CA ALA A 170 -0.86 13.56 21.89
C ALA A 170 -1.21 12.84 20.59
N VAL A 171 -0.74 13.36 19.45
CA VAL A 171 -0.97 12.80 18.12
C VAL A 171 0.35 12.47 17.44
N PHE A 172 0.52 11.21 17.01
CA PHE A 172 1.64 10.72 16.24
C PHE A 172 1.23 10.48 14.79
N VAL A 173 2.05 10.90 13.85
CA VAL A 173 1.91 10.65 12.41
C VAL A 173 3.21 10.07 11.87
N GLY A 174 3.20 9.47 10.68
CA GLY A 174 4.40 8.89 10.08
C GLY A 174 5.51 9.92 9.87
N SER A 175 5.14 11.02 9.25
CA SER A 175 5.88 12.28 9.22
C SER A 175 4.90 13.44 9.05
N LEU A 176 5.38 14.67 9.19
CA LEU A 176 4.52 15.86 9.02
C LEU A 176 4.09 16.10 7.56
N THR A 177 4.60 15.30 6.63
CA THR A 177 4.32 15.40 5.19
C THR A 177 3.55 14.20 4.62
N VAL A 178 3.34 13.12 5.39
CA VAL A 178 2.53 11.96 4.94
C VAL A 178 1.06 12.38 4.82
N PRO A 179 0.48 12.38 3.60
CA PRO A 179 -0.81 13.04 3.36
C PRO A 179 -1.96 12.44 4.18
N LEU A 180 -2.15 11.11 4.11
CA LEU A 180 -3.30 10.48 4.76
C LEU A 180 -3.21 10.48 6.28
N HIS A 181 -2.01 10.25 6.86
CA HIS A 181 -1.82 10.29 8.32
C HIS A 181 -2.16 11.66 8.89
N ASN A 182 -1.79 12.73 8.17
CA ASN A 182 -2.13 14.10 8.58
C ASN A 182 -3.62 14.39 8.38
N ALA A 183 -4.27 13.88 7.33
CA ALA A 183 -5.70 14.01 7.14
C ALA A 183 -6.51 13.28 8.24
N TRP A 184 -6.07 12.10 8.68
CA TRP A 184 -6.65 11.41 9.83
C TRP A 184 -6.48 12.18 11.13
N ALA A 185 -5.29 12.74 11.34
CA ALA A 185 -4.99 13.58 12.51
C ALA A 185 -5.86 14.84 12.54
N ASP A 186 -6.00 15.53 11.41
CA ASP A 186 -6.84 16.73 11.29
C ASP A 186 -8.30 16.40 11.65
N ALA A 187 -8.87 15.34 11.06
CA ALA A 187 -10.23 14.92 11.34
C ALA A 187 -10.43 14.54 12.82
N ALA A 188 -9.46 13.83 13.41
CA ALA A 188 -9.52 13.44 14.82
C ALA A 188 -9.43 14.65 15.76
N ILE A 189 -8.51 15.57 15.52
CA ILE A 189 -8.32 16.79 16.31
C ILE A 189 -9.57 17.68 16.24
N GLU A 190 -10.10 17.86 15.02
CA GLU A 190 -11.32 18.65 14.82
C GLU A 190 -12.52 18.04 15.54
N TYR A 191 -12.70 16.71 15.44
CA TYR A 191 -13.75 16.00 16.17
C TYR A 191 -13.65 16.20 17.68
N ILE A 192 -12.45 16.00 18.25
CA ILE A 192 -12.23 16.18 19.70
C ILE A 192 -12.49 17.61 20.11
N LYS A 193 -11.95 18.59 19.41
CA LYS A 193 -12.13 20.02 19.69
C LYS A 193 -13.61 20.42 19.71
N LYS A 194 -14.40 19.84 18.80
CA LYS A 194 -15.84 20.16 18.68
C LYS A 194 -16.69 19.47 19.76
N ASN A 195 -16.41 18.20 20.06
CA ASN A 195 -17.29 17.34 20.85
C ASN A 195 -16.79 17.11 22.29
N HIS A 196 -15.49 17.32 22.56
CA HIS A 196 -14.85 17.07 23.84
C HIS A 196 -13.87 18.20 24.21
N PRO A 197 -14.40 19.44 24.47
CA PRO A 197 -13.56 20.63 24.71
C PRO A 197 -12.69 20.57 25.97
N GLU A 198 -12.94 19.61 26.88
CA GLU A 198 -12.08 19.34 28.04
C GLU A 198 -10.90 18.43 27.71
N MET A 199 -10.78 17.94 26.46
CA MET A 199 -9.60 17.23 25.98
C MET A 199 -8.65 18.21 25.29
N THR A 200 -7.39 18.25 25.72
CA THR A 200 -6.40 19.21 25.21
C THR A 200 -5.27 18.49 24.46
N LEU A 201 -5.02 18.93 23.23
CA LEU A 201 -3.88 18.44 22.45
C LEU A 201 -2.56 18.97 23.03
N VAL A 202 -1.61 18.07 23.28
CA VAL A 202 -0.26 18.40 23.72
C VAL A 202 0.63 18.66 22.51
N GLY A 203 1.16 19.87 22.43
CA GLY A 203 1.92 20.32 21.27
C GLY A 203 1.08 20.42 20.00
N ASP A 204 1.63 19.97 18.87
CA ASP A 204 0.90 19.78 17.62
C ASP A 204 0.83 18.28 17.33
N ARG A 205 1.58 17.81 16.35
CA ARG A 205 1.71 16.37 16.03
C ARG A 205 3.18 16.00 15.89
N TYR A 206 3.48 14.74 16.16
CA TYR A 206 4.85 14.23 16.20
C TYR A 206 5.07 13.26 15.03
N GLY A 207 6.03 13.54 14.15
CA GLY A 207 6.34 12.74 12.96
C GLY A 207 7.20 11.52 13.27
N VAL A 208 6.69 10.56 14.04
CA VAL A 208 7.46 9.42 14.58
C VAL A 208 6.82 8.06 14.33
N ALA A 209 5.59 8.02 13.78
CA ALA A 209 4.79 6.78 13.77
C ALA A 209 5.19 5.73 12.70
N GLU A 210 6.28 5.95 11.96
CA GLU A 210 6.91 4.93 11.09
C GLU A 210 8.10 4.23 11.77
N ASP A 211 8.41 4.60 13.03
CA ASP A 211 9.56 4.08 13.77
C ASP A 211 9.14 3.78 15.22
N VAL A 212 9.27 2.50 15.62
CA VAL A 212 8.88 2.05 16.97
C VAL A 212 9.68 2.73 18.07
N ASP A 213 11.00 2.85 17.89
CA ASP A 213 11.89 3.36 18.94
C ASP A 213 11.75 4.88 19.10
N LYS A 214 11.58 5.61 18.00
CA LYS A 214 11.25 7.04 18.04
C LYS A 214 9.88 7.28 18.68
N SER A 215 8.87 6.50 18.30
CA SER A 215 7.55 6.60 18.92
C SER A 215 7.60 6.31 20.41
N ARG A 216 8.35 5.28 20.82
CA ARG A 216 8.53 4.94 22.23
C ARG A 216 9.26 6.05 23.00
N SER A 217 10.41 6.55 22.51
CA SER A 217 11.16 7.62 23.18
C SER A 217 10.32 8.89 23.30
N THR A 218 9.65 9.32 22.23
CA THR A 218 8.76 10.48 22.25
C THR A 218 7.60 10.30 23.24
N ALA A 219 6.99 9.11 23.30
CA ALA A 219 5.94 8.83 24.27
C ALA A 219 6.47 8.90 25.72
N LEU A 220 7.66 8.37 26.02
CA LEU A 220 8.29 8.46 27.34
C LEU A 220 8.55 9.90 27.75
N ASP A 221 9.03 10.74 26.84
CA ASP A 221 9.27 12.16 27.07
C ASP A 221 7.98 12.89 27.36
N LEU A 222 6.92 12.64 26.57
CA LEU A 222 5.61 13.24 26.76
C LEU A 222 4.95 12.82 28.08
N ILE A 223 5.01 11.54 28.44
CA ILE A 223 4.50 11.05 29.73
C ILE A 223 5.24 11.75 30.91
N SER A 224 6.52 12.02 30.77
CA SER A 224 7.30 12.68 31.80
C SER A 224 7.03 14.19 31.89
N ALA A 225 6.82 14.85 30.75
CA ALA A 225 6.60 16.29 30.66
C ALA A 225 5.14 16.71 30.96
N HIS A 226 4.18 15.79 30.75
CA HIS A 226 2.76 16.06 30.85
C HIS A 226 2.06 15.11 31.84
N PRO A 227 2.02 15.43 33.13
CA PRO A 227 1.41 14.56 34.15
C PRO A 227 -0.08 14.26 33.94
N ASN A 228 -0.78 15.11 33.19
CA ASN A 228 -2.19 14.96 32.85
C ASN A 228 -2.42 14.22 31.51
N LEU A 229 -1.35 13.70 30.86
CA LEU A 229 -1.47 12.97 29.62
C LEU A 229 -2.22 11.66 29.82
N LYS A 230 -3.30 11.47 29.08
CA LYS A 230 -4.19 10.30 29.18
C LYS A 230 -4.35 9.56 27.85
N GLY A 231 -3.86 10.09 26.73
CA GLY A 231 -4.09 9.46 25.46
C GLY A 231 -3.08 9.72 24.38
N PHE A 232 -2.95 8.74 23.47
CA PHE A 232 -2.22 8.85 22.23
C PHE A 232 -3.10 8.41 21.07
N LEU A 233 -3.22 9.26 20.05
CA LEU A 233 -3.67 8.87 18.71
C LEU A 233 -2.44 8.72 17.85
N ALA A 234 -2.20 7.53 17.32
CA ALA A 234 -0.99 7.25 16.56
C ALA A 234 -1.34 6.72 15.16
N PHE A 235 -1.30 7.60 14.17
CA PHE A 235 -1.59 7.33 12.76
C PHE A 235 -0.31 6.97 12.00
N GLY A 236 -0.03 5.68 11.97
CA GLY A 236 1.15 5.04 11.42
C GLY A 236 1.46 3.78 12.21
N SER A 237 1.67 2.65 11.54
CA SER A 237 1.60 1.31 12.16
C SER A 237 2.64 1.04 13.25
N GLN A 238 3.72 1.81 13.32
CA GLN A 238 4.76 1.67 14.33
C GLN A 238 4.48 2.55 15.57
N GLY A 239 3.66 3.59 15.39
CA GLY A 239 3.28 4.53 16.45
C GLY A 239 2.62 3.88 17.66
N PRO A 240 1.50 3.14 17.49
CA PRO A 240 0.84 2.47 18.60
C PRO A 240 1.73 1.45 19.31
N ILE A 241 2.62 0.78 18.56
CA ILE A 241 3.56 -0.20 19.12
C ILE A 241 4.58 0.50 20.05
N GLY A 242 5.17 1.63 19.59
CA GLY A 242 6.10 2.40 20.38
C GLY A 242 5.45 3.02 21.62
N ALA A 243 4.30 3.69 21.44
CA ALA A 243 3.54 4.28 22.55
C ALA A 243 3.07 3.22 23.56
N GLY A 244 2.55 2.07 23.09
CA GLY A 244 2.15 0.96 23.95
C GLY A 244 3.30 0.43 24.82
N ARG A 245 4.49 0.24 24.24
CA ARG A 245 5.69 -0.14 25.00
C ARG A 245 6.09 0.92 26.04
N ALA A 246 5.95 2.21 25.73
CA ALA A 246 6.24 3.29 26.65
C ALA A 246 5.32 3.29 27.86
N ILE A 247 4.01 3.06 27.69
CA ILE A 247 3.06 3.00 28.82
C ILE A 247 3.25 1.74 29.68
N GLU A 248 3.61 0.58 29.06
CA GLU A 248 4.02 -0.60 29.85
C GLU A 248 5.25 -0.31 30.72
N GLU A 249 6.28 0.28 30.13
CA GLU A 249 7.51 0.64 30.83
C GLU A 249 7.28 1.61 32.00
N ARG A 250 6.38 2.58 31.82
CA ARG A 250 5.98 3.54 32.84
C ARG A 250 4.90 3.02 33.80
N ARG A 251 4.43 1.79 33.59
CA ARG A 251 3.34 1.17 34.38
C ARG A 251 2.07 2.01 34.36
N LYS A 252 1.72 2.56 33.19
CA LYS A 252 0.57 3.44 32.96
C LYS A 252 -0.57 2.77 32.18
N VAL A 253 -0.53 1.44 32.08
CA VAL A 253 -1.63 0.65 31.49
C VAL A 253 -2.92 0.90 32.29
N GLY A 254 -4.01 1.23 31.56
CA GLY A 254 -5.28 1.59 32.17
C GLY A 254 -5.39 3.06 32.66
N GLU A 255 -4.26 3.81 32.68
CA GLU A 255 -4.26 5.25 32.98
C GLU A 255 -4.09 6.09 31.70
N ILE A 256 -3.28 5.58 30.74
CA ILE A 256 -3.02 6.21 29.44
C ILE A 256 -3.47 5.24 28.35
N PHE A 257 -4.24 5.74 27.39
CA PHE A 257 -4.84 4.95 26.31
C PHE A 257 -4.13 5.21 24.99
N VAL A 258 -3.83 4.14 24.24
CA VAL A 258 -3.16 4.23 22.92
C VAL A 258 -4.09 3.67 21.87
N LEU A 259 -4.37 4.46 20.84
CA LEU A 259 -5.20 4.07 19.70
C LEU A 259 -4.50 4.35 18.38
N GLY A 260 -4.68 3.45 17.42
CA GLY A 260 -4.19 3.61 16.05
C GLY A 260 -4.05 2.29 15.31
N PRO A 261 -3.82 2.33 13.98
CA PRO A 261 -3.61 1.14 13.17
C PRO A 261 -2.27 0.45 13.49
N PHE A 262 -2.25 -0.86 13.45
CA PHE A 262 -1.02 -1.66 13.61
C PHE A 262 -1.16 -3.03 12.96
N SER A 263 -0.03 -3.65 12.63
CA SER A 263 -0.02 -5.03 12.16
C SER A 263 -0.38 -5.99 13.29
N PRO A 264 -1.40 -6.87 13.15
CA PRO A 264 -1.84 -7.79 14.20
C PRO A 264 -0.71 -8.63 14.78
N GLY A 265 0.19 -9.14 13.95
CA GLY A 265 1.35 -9.93 14.40
C GLY A 265 2.29 -9.17 15.33
N GLN A 266 2.39 -7.86 15.19
CA GLN A 266 3.26 -7.00 16.00
C GLN A 266 2.55 -6.49 17.27
N GLY A 267 1.26 -6.18 17.17
CA GLY A 267 0.50 -5.56 18.26
C GLY A 267 -0.20 -6.54 19.22
N GLN A 268 -0.29 -7.83 18.88
CA GLN A 268 -1.10 -8.81 19.62
C GLN A 268 -0.80 -8.86 21.13
N LYS A 269 0.47 -8.77 21.53
CA LYS A 269 0.84 -8.80 22.95
C LYS A 269 0.39 -7.53 23.67
N LEU A 270 0.54 -6.38 23.02
CA LEU A 270 0.19 -5.08 23.59
C LEU A 270 -1.33 -4.88 23.71
N ILE A 271 -2.12 -5.47 22.80
CA ILE A 271 -3.58 -5.55 22.95
C ILE A 271 -3.97 -6.45 24.12
N LYS A 272 -3.33 -7.61 24.27
CA LYS A 272 -3.63 -8.54 25.37
C LYS A 272 -3.26 -8.00 26.76
N SER A 273 -2.28 -7.11 26.83
CA SER A 273 -1.89 -6.41 28.07
C SER A 273 -2.60 -5.08 28.28
N ASP A 274 -3.54 -4.70 27.40
CA ASP A 274 -4.22 -3.39 27.35
C ASP A 274 -3.26 -2.19 27.16
N ALA A 275 -1.99 -2.43 26.78
CA ALA A 275 -1.05 -1.38 26.47
C ALA A 275 -1.37 -0.65 25.15
N ILE A 276 -2.06 -1.30 24.22
CA ILE A 276 -2.79 -0.67 23.13
C ILE A 276 -4.28 -0.87 23.41
N SER A 277 -5.00 0.22 23.45
CA SER A 277 -6.39 0.24 23.89
C SER A 277 -7.39 -0.03 22.76
N GLY A 278 -6.91 -0.06 21.52
CA GLY A 278 -7.69 -0.37 20.32
C GLY A 278 -7.11 0.25 19.06
N GLY A 279 -7.75 -0.10 17.92
CA GLY A 279 -7.41 0.42 16.62
C GLY A 279 -8.27 -0.25 15.54
N PHE A 280 -8.23 0.27 14.32
CA PHE A 280 -9.00 -0.21 13.17
C PHE A 280 -8.07 -0.62 12.04
#